data_c8454729e0185a10ed6e98cc4e4a4ac3
#
_entry.id   c8454729e0185a10ed6e98cc4e4a4ac3
#
_cell.length_a   1.000
_cell.length_b   1.000
_cell.length_c   1.000
_cell.angle_alpha   90.00
_cell.angle_beta   90.00
_cell.angle_gamma   90.00
#
_symmetry.space_group_name_H-M   'P 1'
#
loop_
_entity.id
_entity.type
_entity.pdbx_description
1 polymer ?
#
loop_
_entity_poly.entity_id
_entity_poly.type
_entity_poly.pdbx_seq_one_letter_code
_entity_poly.pdbx_strand_id
1 'polypeptide(L)'
;RAEGRVTGERLRKKAKNLDGLARLVGGFIPPEIFAGERDRVYSPWVTFVAFLGQVLTRESACRNAVRHVQAWCLAERRPVPDENTSGYCQARARLDLDQLKEAHEHLIQWFAGSGAPASWLGRQVRVLDGCGVSMPDTAQNRERWPYAGGQKPGCGFPTAQLVGLFSLATGQLTRFAFADWKAHEIPLARQLVPWIEPKEIVLADRGFCGWGFIALLQRKQADVVLRLHQLRRPQRGRVTWPKPQRSAKSTSRAVSAIDSACTAM
;
A
#
# COMPACT_ATOMS: atom_id res chain seq x y z
N ARG A 1 -28.38 -4.07 -1.30
CA ARG A 1 -27.70 -5.22 -1.90
C ARG A 1 -26.32 -5.27 -1.26
N ALA A 2 -26.05 -6.31 -0.48
CA ALA A 2 -24.74 -6.53 0.15
C ALA A 2 -23.78 -7.00 -0.92
N GLU A 3 -23.10 -6.06 -1.59
CA GLU A 3 -21.92 -6.36 -2.39
C GLU A 3 -20.82 -6.76 -1.43
N GLY A 4 -20.53 -8.06 -1.42
CA GLY A 4 -19.68 -8.67 -0.43
C GLY A 4 -18.27 -8.10 -0.46
N ARG A 5 -17.79 -7.61 0.69
CA ARG A 5 -16.38 -7.31 0.94
C ARG A 5 -15.52 -8.42 0.34
N VAL A 6 -14.69 -8.06 -0.62
CA VAL A 6 -13.67 -8.97 -1.15
C VAL A 6 -12.64 -9.15 -0.04
N THR A 7 -12.73 -10.24 0.70
CA THR A 7 -11.77 -10.55 1.75
C THR A 7 -10.48 -11.06 1.12
N GLY A 8 -9.34 -10.82 1.77
CA GLY A 8 -8.03 -11.33 1.31
C GLY A 8 -8.02 -12.85 1.10
N GLU A 9 -8.88 -13.60 1.81
CA GLU A 9 -9.05 -15.04 1.63
C GLU A 9 -9.72 -15.40 0.31
N ARG A 10 -10.74 -14.66 -0.11
CA ARG A 10 -11.37 -14.85 -1.44
C ARG A 10 -10.39 -14.55 -2.57
N LEU A 11 -9.56 -13.51 -2.43
CA LEU A 11 -8.49 -13.22 -3.39
C LEU A 11 -7.50 -14.38 -3.48
N ARG A 12 -7.00 -14.90 -2.35
CA ARG A 12 -6.08 -16.04 -2.33
C ARG A 12 -6.68 -17.31 -2.93
N LYS A 13 -7.97 -17.59 -2.69
CA LYS A 13 -8.66 -18.73 -3.28
C LYS A 13 -8.81 -18.59 -4.80
N LYS A 14 -9.11 -17.37 -5.28
CA LYS A 14 -9.24 -17.07 -6.72
C LYS A 14 -7.89 -16.98 -7.43
N ALA A 15 -6.82 -16.60 -6.74
CA ALA A 15 -5.46 -16.53 -7.30
C ALA A 15 -4.92 -17.89 -7.81
N LYS A 16 -5.54 -19.00 -7.40
CA LYS A 16 -5.23 -20.34 -7.93
C LYS A 16 -5.73 -20.58 -9.35
N ASN A 17 -6.59 -19.71 -9.87
CA ASN A 17 -7.13 -19.80 -11.24
C ASN A 17 -7.03 -18.43 -11.89
N LEU A 18 -6.25 -18.32 -12.96
CA LEU A 18 -5.97 -17.05 -13.64
C LEU A 18 -7.25 -16.37 -14.13
N ASP A 19 -8.16 -17.11 -14.74
CA ASP A 19 -9.43 -16.60 -15.23
C ASP A 19 -10.33 -16.07 -14.09
N GLY A 20 -10.43 -16.83 -12.99
CA GLY A 20 -11.17 -16.39 -11.81
C GLY A 20 -10.60 -15.14 -11.16
N LEU A 21 -9.26 -14.97 -11.19
CA LEU A 21 -8.60 -13.78 -10.72
C LEU A 21 -8.79 -12.62 -11.69
N ALA A 22 -8.66 -12.85 -12.99
CA ALA A 22 -8.87 -11.83 -14.02
C ALA A 22 -10.28 -11.24 -13.98
N ARG A 23 -11.31 -12.09 -13.84
CA ARG A 23 -12.71 -11.64 -13.69
C ARG A 23 -12.92 -10.84 -12.41
N LEU A 24 -12.30 -11.26 -11.31
CA LEU A 24 -12.44 -10.56 -10.04
C LEU A 24 -11.76 -9.17 -10.12
N VAL A 25 -10.54 -9.11 -10.64
CA VAL A 25 -9.74 -7.88 -10.77
C VAL A 25 -10.37 -6.94 -11.79
N GLY A 26 -10.87 -7.47 -12.92
CA GLY A 26 -11.57 -6.69 -13.95
C GLY A 26 -12.85 -6.02 -13.47
N GLY A 27 -13.41 -6.46 -12.32
CA GLY A 27 -14.56 -5.78 -11.69
C GLY A 27 -14.23 -4.44 -11.04
N PHE A 28 -12.94 -4.12 -10.83
CA PHE A 28 -12.50 -2.86 -10.21
C PHE A 28 -11.28 -2.21 -10.89
N ILE A 29 -10.59 -2.92 -11.77
CA ILE A 29 -9.53 -2.38 -12.65
C ILE A 29 -9.92 -2.72 -14.08
N PRO A 30 -10.25 -1.74 -14.93
CA PRO A 30 -10.58 -1.98 -16.33
C PRO A 30 -9.40 -2.64 -17.06
N PRO A 31 -9.60 -3.78 -17.74
CA PRO A 31 -8.53 -4.44 -18.50
C PRO A 31 -7.91 -3.57 -19.59
N GLU A 32 -8.68 -2.59 -20.08
CA GLU A 32 -8.31 -1.65 -21.14
C GLU A 32 -7.11 -0.77 -20.76
N ILE A 33 -6.90 -0.53 -19.46
CA ILE A 33 -5.70 0.16 -18.93
C ILE A 33 -4.43 -0.56 -19.40
N PHE A 34 -4.50 -1.89 -19.48
CA PHE A 34 -3.40 -2.75 -19.92
C PHE A 34 -3.50 -3.14 -21.38
N ALA A 35 -4.08 -2.27 -22.22
CA ALA A 35 -4.11 -2.49 -23.66
C ALA A 35 -2.68 -2.51 -24.23
N GLY A 36 -2.45 -3.37 -25.19
CA GLY A 36 -1.17 -3.51 -25.90
C GLY A 36 -1.39 -3.75 -27.38
N GLU A 37 -0.50 -3.24 -28.21
CA GLU A 37 -0.63 -3.29 -29.67
C GLU A 37 -0.50 -4.70 -30.28
N ARG A 38 -0.02 -5.69 -29.54
CA ARG A 38 0.29 -7.03 -30.07
C ARG A 38 -0.47 -8.11 -29.35
N ASP A 39 -1.14 -8.97 -30.10
CA ASP A 39 -1.73 -10.21 -29.56
C ASP A 39 -0.62 -11.20 -29.19
N ARG A 40 -0.26 -11.23 -27.93
CA ARG A 40 0.72 -12.15 -27.34
C ARG A 40 0.07 -12.92 -26.21
N VAL A 41 0.55 -14.14 -25.96
CA VAL A 41 0.11 -14.93 -24.78
C VAL A 41 0.31 -14.12 -23.48
N TYR A 42 1.48 -13.51 -23.34
CA TYR A 42 1.76 -12.59 -22.23
C TYR A 42 1.45 -11.12 -22.65
N SER A 43 0.16 -10.84 -22.92
CA SER A 43 -0.30 -9.46 -23.06
C SER A 43 -0.10 -8.70 -21.72
N PRO A 44 -0.09 -7.35 -21.70
CA PRO A 44 0.06 -6.60 -20.46
C PRO A 44 -0.96 -7.00 -19.38
N TRP A 45 -2.24 -7.17 -19.74
CA TRP A 45 -3.28 -7.62 -18.81
C TRP A 45 -3.03 -9.02 -18.25
N VAL A 46 -2.76 -10.01 -19.11
CA VAL A 46 -2.46 -11.38 -18.67
C VAL A 46 -1.23 -11.41 -17.77
N THR A 47 -0.20 -10.63 -18.14
CA THR A 47 1.03 -10.52 -17.35
C THR A 47 0.77 -9.90 -15.98
N PHE A 48 -0.03 -8.82 -15.92
CA PHE A 48 -0.41 -8.16 -14.67
C PHE A 48 -1.20 -9.11 -13.76
N VAL A 49 -2.22 -9.80 -14.29
CA VAL A 49 -3.02 -10.74 -13.49
C VAL A 49 -2.19 -11.93 -13.02
N ALA A 50 -1.30 -12.47 -13.88
CA ALA A 50 -0.40 -13.57 -13.52
C ALA A 50 0.59 -13.13 -12.43
N PHE A 51 1.12 -11.91 -12.50
CA PHE A 51 1.99 -11.34 -11.49
C PHE A 51 1.25 -11.10 -10.16
N LEU A 52 0.03 -10.58 -10.22
CA LEU A 52 -0.81 -10.42 -9.04
C LEU A 52 -1.11 -11.79 -8.38
N GLY A 53 -1.42 -12.81 -9.19
CA GLY A 53 -1.59 -14.19 -8.71
C GLY A 53 -0.32 -14.73 -8.04
N GLN A 54 0.84 -14.47 -8.63
CA GLN A 54 2.14 -14.86 -8.09
C GLN A 54 2.39 -14.22 -6.70
N VAL A 55 2.07 -12.94 -6.53
CA VAL A 55 2.24 -12.22 -5.25
C VAL A 55 1.24 -12.68 -4.19
N LEU A 56 0.02 -13.02 -4.60
CA LEU A 56 -1.05 -13.42 -3.67
C LEU A 56 -0.95 -14.88 -3.21
N THR A 57 -0.16 -15.71 -3.89
CA THR A 57 0.02 -17.12 -3.52
C THR A 57 1.27 -17.33 -2.66
N ARG A 58 1.29 -18.38 -1.85
CA ARG A 58 2.48 -18.76 -1.08
C ARG A 58 3.64 -19.21 -1.97
N GLU A 59 3.31 -19.81 -3.11
CA GLU A 59 4.27 -20.30 -4.09
C GLU A 59 4.55 -19.22 -5.13
N SER A 60 5.34 -18.23 -4.75
CA SER A 60 5.65 -17.03 -5.56
C SER A 60 6.68 -17.27 -6.68
N ALA A 61 7.00 -18.52 -7.02
CA ALA A 61 7.94 -18.85 -8.09
C ALA A 61 7.36 -18.48 -9.48
N CYS A 62 8.19 -17.92 -10.35
CA CYS A 62 7.78 -17.57 -11.73
C CYS A 62 7.25 -18.79 -12.50
N ARG A 63 7.78 -19.99 -12.23
CA ARG A 63 7.31 -21.25 -12.83
C ARG A 63 5.82 -21.51 -12.55
N ASN A 64 5.33 -21.17 -11.35
CA ASN A 64 3.93 -21.33 -11.00
C ASN A 64 3.04 -20.33 -11.75
N ALA A 65 3.49 -19.09 -11.91
CA ALA A 65 2.79 -18.12 -12.75
C ALA A 65 2.67 -18.61 -14.21
N VAL A 66 3.75 -19.17 -14.78
CA VAL A 66 3.74 -19.77 -16.12
C VAL A 66 2.75 -20.92 -16.21
N ARG A 67 2.73 -21.85 -15.24
CA ARG A 67 1.75 -22.97 -15.20
C ARG A 67 0.30 -22.48 -15.14
N HIS A 68 0.02 -21.42 -14.39
CA HIS A 68 -1.32 -20.83 -14.37
C HIS A 68 -1.72 -20.23 -15.72
N VAL A 69 -0.77 -19.60 -16.43
CA VAL A 69 -1.02 -19.08 -17.79
C VAL A 69 -1.20 -20.24 -18.78
N GLN A 70 -0.39 -21.30 -18.70
CA GLN A 70 -0.54 -22.49 -19.52
C GLN A 70 -1.93 -23.14 -19.35
N ALA A 71 -2.36 -23.34 -18.10
CA ALA A 71 -3.68 -23.89 -17.80
C ALA A 71 -4.81 -23.02 -18.34
N TRP A 72 -4.68 -21.70 -18.25
CA TRP A 72 -5.63 -20.77 -18.83
C TRP A 72 -5.65 -20.84 -20.36
N CYS A 73 -4.48 -20.85 -21.01
CA CYS A 73 -4.39 -20.99 -22.48
C CYS A 73 -5.06 -22.29 -22.98
N LEU A 74 -4.85 -23.40 -22.28
CA LEU A 74 -5.49 -24.68 -22.59
C LEU A 74 -7.02 -24.59 -22.50
N ALA A 75 -7.53 -23.97 -21.44
CA ALA A 75 -8.97 -23.79 -21.23
C ALA A 75 -9.61 -22.91 -22.33
N GLU A 76 -8.90 -21.87 -22.75
CA GLU A 76 -9.35 -20.91 -23.77
C GLU A 76 -8.97 -21.32 -25.22
N ARG A 77 -8.42 -22.54 -25.41
CA ARG A 77 -7.96 -23.04 -26.72
C ARG A 77 -6.97 -22.08 -27.43
N ARG A 78 -6.12 -21.42 -26.66
CA ARG A 78 -5.08 -20.51 -27.14
C ARG A 78 -3.73 -21.24 -27.25
N PRO A 79 -2.77 -20.71 -28.04
CA PRO A 79 -1.41 -21.23 -28.05
C PRO A 79 -0.81 -21.26 -26.65
N VAL A 80 -0.30 -22.42 -26.23
CA VAL A 80 0.29 -22.62 -24.90
C VAL A 80 1.76 -22.24 -24.94
N PRO A 81 2.24 -21.35 -24.04
CA PRO A 81 3.66 -21.02 -23.96
C PRO A 81 4.46 -22.23 -23.43
N ASP A 82 5.76 -22.26 -23.73
CA ASP A 82 6.65 -23.26 -23.15
C ASP A 82 6.82 -23.11 -21.63
N GLU A 83 7.50 -24.05 -20.98
CA GLU A 83 7.74 -24.07 -19.54
C GLU A 83 8.76 -23.01 -19.08
N ASN A 84 9.48 -22.40 -20.03
CA ASN A 84 10.53 -21.45 -19.73
C ASN A 84 9.94 -20.16 -19.16
N THR A 85 10.45 -19.75 -18.02
CA THR A 85 10.02 -18.53 -17.33
C THR A 85 10.50 -17.24 -17.98
N SER A 86 11.43 -17.31 -18.95
CA SER A 86 12.05 -16.15 -19.59
C SER A 86 11.00 -15.24 -20.26
N GLY A 87 10.06 -15.83 -21.03
CA GLY A 87 8.99 -15.09 -21.70
C GLY A 87 8.11 -14.30 -20.71
N TYR A 88 7.73 -14.94 -19.60
CA TYR A 88 6.97 -14.30 -18.53
C TYR A 88 7.80 -13.20 -17.83
N CYS A 89 9.05 -13.47 -17.47
CA CYS A 89 9.92 -12.49 -16.81
C CYS A 89 10.15 -11.26 -17.67
N GLN A 90 10.38 -11.45 -18.97
CA GLN A 90 10.52 -10.35 -19.92
C GLN A 90 9.21 -9.57 -20.09
N ALA A 91 8.06 -10.23 -20.13
CA ALA A 91 6.76 -9.56 -20.20
C ALA A 91 6.51 -8.72 -18.94
N ARG A 92 6.82 -9.27 -17.76
CA ARG A 92 6.71 -8.53 -16.49
C ARG A 92 7.63 -7.31 -16.42
N ALA A 93 8.85 -7.42 -16.96
CA ALA A 93 9.78 -6.29 -17.03
C ALA A 93 9.32 -5.18 -18.00
N ARG A 94 8.42 -5.50 -18.95
CA ARG A 94 7.82 -4.54 -19.88
C ARG A 94 6.49 -3.96 -19.42
N LEU A 95 5.96 -4.35 -18.25
CA LEU A 95 4.77 -3.71 -17.70
C LEU A 95 5.04 -2.22 -17.52
N ASP A 96 4.18 -1.42 -18.09
CA ASP A 96 4.29 0.04 -18.05
C ASP A 96 3.97 0.55 -16.64
N LEU A 97 4.83 1.44 -16.12
CA LEU A 97 4.66 2.00 -14.78
C LEU A 97 3.43 2.91 -14.70
N ASP A 98 3.09 3.62 -15.77
CA ASP A 98 1.95 4.53 -15.76
C ASP A 98 0.64 3.75 -15.83
N GLN A 99 0.59 2.63 -16.55
CA GLN A 99 -0.55 1.69 -16.48
C GLN A 99 -0.74 1.12 -15.06
N LEU A 100 0.36 0.79 -14.36
CA LEU A 100 0.28 0.32 -12.96
C LEU A 100 -0.21 1.41 -12.00
N LYS A 101 0.22 2.66 -12.20
CA LYS A 101 -0.28 3.81 -11.43
C LYS A 101 -1.76 4.06 -11.70
N GLU A 102 -2.19 4.03 -12.95
CA GLU A 102 -3.59 4.17 -13.35
C GLU A 102 -4.46 3.08 -12.72
N ALA A 103 -4.02 1.82 -12.78
CA ALA A 103 -4.69 0.71 -12.11
C ALA A 103 -4.82 0.93 -10.59
N HIS A 104 -3.79 1.49 -9.94
CA HIS A 104 -3.83 1.85 -8.53
C HIS A 104 -4.84 2.99 -8.25
N GLU A 105 -4.90 4.02 -9.10
CA GLU A 105 -5.89 5.09 -8.97
C GLU A 105 -7.33 4.56 -9.13
N HIS A 106 -7.58 3.64 -10.07
CA HIS A 106 -8.88 2.98 -10.19
C HIS A 106 -9.28 2.22 -8.93
N LEU A 107 -8.32 1.51 -8.30
CA LEU A 107 -8.57 0.88 -7.00
C LEU A 107 -8.94 1.88 -5.92
N ILE A 108 -8.24 3.01 -5.84
CA ILE A 108 -8.53 4.06 -4.86
C ILE A 108 -9.95 4.59 -5.05
N GLN A 109 -10.32 4.91 -6.29
CA GLN A 109 -11.64 5.42 -6.63
C GLN A 109 -12.74 4.40 -6.36
N TRP A 110 -12.52 3.14 -6.71
CA TRP A 110 -13.48 2.07 -6.46
C TRP A 110 -13.78 1.92 -4.96
N PHE A 111 -12.75 1.91 -4.11
CA PHE A 111 -12.93 1.83 -2.67
C PHE A 111 -13.55 3.10 -2.07
N ALA A 112 -13.22 4.28 -2.61
CA ALA A 112 -13.86 5.53 -2.19
C ALA A 112 -15.35 5.54 -2.51
N GLY A 113 -15.73 5.06 -3.70
CA GLY A 113 -17.13 4.93 -4.15
C GLY A 113 -17.93 3.85 -3.44
N SER A 114 -17.27 2.88 -2.80
CA SER A 114 -17.93 1.77 -2.09
C SER A 114 -18.61 2.17 -0.77
N GLY A 115 -18.59 3.46 -0.41
CA GLY A 115 -19.25 3.97 0.79
C GLY A 115 -18.67 3.40 2.09
N ALA A 116 -17.36 3.15 2.13
CA ALA A 116 -16.71 2.65 3.34
C ALA A 116 -17.05 3.55 4.53
N PRO A 117 -17.59 3.00 5.63
CA PRO A 117 -18.00 3.80 6.77
C PRO A 117 -16.81 4.53 7.37
N ALA A 118 -17.05 5.70 7.94
CA ALA A 118 -16.06 6.40 8.73
C ALA A 118 -15.52 5.46 9.82
N SER A 119 -14.22 5.34 9.95
CA SER A 119 -13.59 4.33 10.79
C SER A 119 -13.64 4.68 12.28
N TRP A 120 -13.70 5.95 12.64
CA TRP A 120 -13.74 6.38 14.05
C TRP A 120 -14.43 7.73 14.22
N LEU A 121 -15.36 7.80 15.15
CA LEU A 121 -16.12 9.02 15.50
C LEU A 121 -16.76 9.74 14.29
N GLY A 122 -17.23 8.98 13.32
CA GLY A 122 -17.79 9.54 12.07
C GLY A 122 -16.75 10.14 11.14
N ARG A 123 -15.45 9.87 11.35
CA ARG A 123 -14.34 10.44 10.62
C ARG A 123 -13.48 9.37 9.95
N GLN A 124 -12.88 9.71 8.84
CA GLN A 124 -11.91 8.85 8.18
C GLN A 124 -10.60 8.81 8.97
N VAL A 125 -10.06 7.61 9.15
CA VAL A 125 -8.74 7.42 9.75
C VAL A 125 -7.77 6.95 8.70
N ARG A 126 -6.67 7.68 8.57
CA ARG A 126 -5.51 7.33 7.76
C ARG A 126 -4.43 6.75 8.65
N VAL A 127 -3.89 5.61 8.25
CA VAL A 127 -2.72 5.02 8.92
C VAL A 127 -1.48 5.39 8.11
N LEU A 128 -0.50 5.96 8.76
CA LEU A 128 0.80 6.28 8.18
C LEU A 128 1.84 5.34 8.78
N ASP A 129 2.47 4.55 7.93
CA ASP A 129 3.47 3.57 8.36
C ASP A 129 4.60 3.45 7.35
N GLY A 130 5.80 3.11 7.84
CA GLY A 130 7.00 2.96 7.05
C GLY A 130 7.55 1.54 7.06
N CYS A 131 8.15 1.12 5.95
CA CYS A 131 8.85 -0.15 5.88
C CYS A 131 10.05 -0.11 4.93
N GLY A 132 11.02 -0.98 5.18
CA GLY A 132 12.12 -1.26 4.26
C GLY A 132 11.70 -2.30 3.21
N VAL A 133 12.01 -2.03 1.94
CA VAL A 133 11.76 -2.94 0.82
C VAL A 133 13.08 -3.39 0.24
N SER A 134 13.39 -4.68 0.36
CA SER A 134 14.59 -5.28 -0.24
C SER A 134 14.34 -5.64 -1.71
N MET A 135 15.32 -5.40 -2.56
CA MET A 135 15.26 -5.67 -3.99
C MET A 135 16.28 -6.73 -4.39
N PRO A 136 16.08 -7.44 -5.52
CA PRO A 136 17.08 -8.36 -6.05
C PRO A 136 18.44 -7.68 -6.22
N ASP A 137 19.51 -8.40 -5.90
CA ASP A 137 20.87 -7.90 -6.00
C ASP A 137 21.37 -7.89 -7.45
N THR A 138 20.93 -6.90 -8.23
CA THR A 138 21.36 -6.64 -9.59
C THR A 138 22.21 -5.37 -9.67
N ALA A 139 23.04 -5.26 -10.69
CA ALA A 139 23.87 -4.05 -10.90
C ALA A 139 23.00 -2.78 -10.97
N GLN A 140 21.88 -2.83 -11.72
CA GLN A 140 20.95 -1.71 -11.85
C GLN A 140 20.29 -1.33 -10.51
N ASN A 141 19.89 -2.32 -9.71
CA ASN A 141 19.31 -2.04 -8.40
C ASN A 141 20.34 -1.45 -7.44
N ARG A 142 21.59 -1.93 -7.48
CA ARG A 142 22.68 -1.39 -6.66
C ARG A 142 23.03 0.06 -6.99
N GLU A 143 22.99 0.40 -8.25
CA GLU A 143 23.26 1.77 -8.70
C GLU A 143 22.24 2.76 -8.15
N ARG A 144 20.96 2.39 -8.18
CA ARG A 144 19.86 3.25 -7.75
C ARG A 144 19.56 3.16 -6.25
N TRP A 145 19.73 1.97 -5.67
CA TRP A 145 19.35 1.63 -4.30
C TRP A 145 20.54 1.03 -3.57
N PRO A 146 21.33 1.83 -2.85
CA PRO A 146 22.52 1.32 -2.17
C PRO A 146 22.13 0.31 -1.08
N TYR A 147 23.07 -0.53 -0.71
CA TYR A 147 22.93 -1.43 0.43
C TYR A 147 22.70 -0.66 1.73
N ALA A 148 21.93 -1.24 2.64
CA ALA A 148 21.82 -0.74 4.00
C ALA A 148 23.19 -0.69 4.67
N GLY A 149 23.42 0.33 5.52
CA GLY A 149 24.73 0.56 6.16
C GLY A 149 25.20 -0.66 6.94
N GLY A 150 26.49 -0.96 6.82
CA GLY A 150 27.13 -2.08 7.49
C GLY A 150 27.08 -3.42 6.75
N GLN A 151 26.37 -3.52 5.63
CA GLN A 151 26.40 -4.73 4.79
C GLN A 151 27.66 -4.76 3.93
N LYS A 152 28.32 -5.91 3.88
CA LYS A 152 29.46 -6.12 2.98
C LYS A 152 28.98 -6.34 1.54
N PRO A 153 29.73 -5.89 0.52
CA PRO A 153 29.42 -6.21 -0.87
C PRO A 153 29.20 -7.72 -1.05
N GLY A 154 28.13 -8.10 -1.74
CA GLY A 154 27.74 -9.51 -1.94
C GLY A 154 27.05 -10.20 -0.77
N CYS A 155 26.90 -9.54 0.37
CA CYS A 155 26.23 -10.09 1.57
C CYS A 155 24.94 -9.36 1.96
N GLY A 156 24.30 -8.67 1.03
CA GLY A 156 23.09 -7.92 1.31
C GLY A 156 22.23 -7.71 0.09
N PHE A 157 21.19 -6.93 0.27
CA PHE A 157 20.26 -6.56 -0.80
C PHE A 157 20.13 -5.04 -0.87
N PRO A 158 20.02 -4.47 -2.09
CA PRO A 158 19.60 -3.09 -2.24
C PRO A 158 18.27 -2.86 -1.53
N THR A 159 18.16 -1.78 -0.77
CA THR A 159 16.98 -1.52 0.07
C THR A 159 16.45 -0.11 -0.17
N ALA A 160 15.14 0.00 -0.38
CA ALA A 160 14.41 1.26 -0.36
C ALA A 160 13.64 1.43 0.95
N GLN A 161 13.52 2.66 1.42
CA GLN A 161 12.60 3.06 2.46
C GLN A 161 11.28 3.49 1.81
N LEU A 162 10.17 2.91 2.23
CA LEU A 162 8.83 3.23 1.77
C LEU A 162 8.00 3.73 2.94
N VAL A 163 7.21 4.77 2.71
CA VAL A 163 6.16 5.23 3.63
C VAL A 163 4.84 5.17 2.90
N GLY A 164 3.84 4.52 3.49
CA GLY A 164 2.50 4.36 2.95
C GLY A 164 1.45 5.10 3.76
N LEU A 165 0.45 5.63 3.06
CA LEU A 165 -0.77 6.19 3.63
C LEU A 165 -1.91 5.22 3.35
N PHE A 166 -2.50 4.64 4.39
CA PHE A 166 -3.54 3.63 4.28
C PHE A 166 -4.88 4.16 4.78
N SER A 167 -5.97 3.65 4.23
CA SER A 167 -7.30 3.81 4.81
C SER A 167 -7.51 2.75 5.89
N LEU A 168 -7.78 3.15 7.14
CA LEU A 168 -8.08 2.18 8.20
C LEU A 168 -9.37 1.40 7.92
N ALA A 169 -10.36 2.05 7.30
CA ALA A 169 -11.66 1.44 7.02
C ALA A 169 -11.58 0.25 6.04
N THR A 170 -10.68 0.34 5.05
CA THR A 170 -10.56 -0.66 3.97
C THR A 170 -9.26 -1.45 4.03
N GLY A 171 -8.25 -0.97 4.77
CA GLY A 171 -6.88 -1.50 4.73
C GLY A 171 -6.13 -1.15 3.44
N GLN A 172 -6.70 -0.32 2.59
CA GLN A 172 -6.12 0.02 1.29
C GLN A 172 -4.95 0.98 1.43
N LEU A 173 -3.84 0.70 0.76
CA LEU A 173 -2.78 1.66 0.50
C LEU A 173 -3.29 2.71 -0.51
N THR A 174 -3.46 3.96 -0.07
CA THR A 174 -3.99 5.04 -0.92
C THR A 174 -2.89 5.82 -1.60
N ARG A 175 -1.81 6.09 -0.90
CA ARG A 175 -0.63 6.79 -1.43
C ARG A 175 0.63 6.23 -0.80
N PHE A 176 1.76 6.38 -1.46
CA PHE A 176 3.06 6.02 -0.93
C PHE A 176 4.16 6.93 -1.47
N ALA A 177 5.21 7.06 -0.70
CA ALA A 177 6.45 7.70 -1.10
C ALA A 177 7.61 6.75 -0.78
N PHE A 178 8.65 6.77 -1.60
CA PHE A 178 9.82 5.93 -1.38
C PHE A 178 11.12 6.67 -1.77
N ALA A 179 12.19 6.30 -1.09
CA ALA A 179 13.54 6.79 -1.36
C ALA A 179 14.55 5.69 -1.04
N ASP A 180 15.84 5.99 -1.14
CA ASP A 180 16.87 5.07 -0.67
C ASP A 180 16.77 4.86 0.84
N TRP A 181 17.40 3.82 1.35
CA TRP A 181 17.33 3.44 2.77
C TRP A 181 17.88 4.53 3.74
N LYS A 182 18.68 5.49 3.25
CA LYS A 182 19.22 6.60 4.04
C LYS A 182 18.17 7.66 4.33
N ALA A 183 17.11 7.70 3.55
CA ALA A 183 16.04 8.65 3.77
C ALA A 183 15.29 8.32 5.06
N HIS A 184 15.11 9.34 5.90
CA HIS A 184 14.23 9.22 7.06
C HIS A 184 12.77 9.19 6.64
N GLU A 185 11.91 8.54 7.44
CA GLU A 185 10.47 8.40 7.16
C GLU A 185 9.73 9.75 7.15
N ILE A 186 10.11 10.71 7.99
CA ILE A 186 9.44 12.02 8.07
C ILE A 186 9.48 12.82 6.76
N PRO A 187 10.61 12.96 6.05
CA PRO A 187 10.64 13.57 4.72
C PRO A 187 9.72 12.89 3.71
N LEU A 188 9.62 11.55 3.74
CA LEU A 188 8.70 10.79 2.88
C LEU A 188 7.24 11.02 3.27
N ALA A 189 6.94 10.99 4.57
CA ALA A 189 5.61 11.27 5.09
C ALA A 189 5.12 12.67 4.71
N ARG A 190 6.01 13.67 4.68
CA ARG A 190 5.66 15.03 4.24
C ARG A 190 5.16 15.07 2.80
N GLN A 191 5.66 14.21 1.91
CA GLN A 191 5.19 14.12 0.53
C GLN A 191 3.75 13.60 0.45
N LEU A 192 3.26 12.89 1.48
CA LEU A 192 1.92 12.35 1.54
C LEU A 192 0.89 13.30 2.15
N VAL A 193 1.32 14.36 2.83
CA VAL A 193 0.43 15.35 3.46
C VAL A 193 -0.57 16.01 2.49
N PRO A 194 -0.24 16.31 1.22
CA PRO A 194 -1.22 16.85 0.27
C PRO A 194 -2.48 15.99 0.11
N TRP A 195 -2.38 14.68 0.32
CA TRP A 195 -3.45 13.69 0.17
C TRP A 195 -4.26 13.43 1.45
N ILE A 196 -3.97 14.19 2.50
CA ILE A 196 -4.72 14.14 3.76
C ILE A 196 -5.74 15.27 3.72
N GLU A 197 -7.01 14.91 3.94
CA GLU A 197 -8.11 15.86 3.88
C GLU A 197 -8.40 16.49 5.25
N PRO A 198 -9.00 17.70 5.28
CA PRO A 198 -9.44 18.30 6.53
C PRO A 198 -10.39 17.39 7.31
N LYS A 199 -10.27 17.38 8.62
CA LYS A 199 -11.06 16.55 9.56
C LYS A 199 -10.72 15.05 9.53
N GLU A 200 -9.80 14.59 8.69
CA GLU A 200 -9.27 13.21 8.81
C GLU A 200 -8.45 13.06 10.09
N ILE A 201 -8.29 11.83 10.54
CA ILE A 201 -7.45 11.48 11.68
C ILE A 201 -6.26 10.69 11.15
N VAL A 202 -5.06 11.15 11.45
CA VAL A 202 -3.81 10.45 11.06
C VAL A 202 -3.30 9.66 12.26
N LEU A 203 -3.31 8.33 12.12
CA LEU A 203 -2.75 7.40 13.08
C LEU A 203 -1.34 7.00 12.61
N ALA A 204 -0.33 7.19 13.44
CA ALA A 204 1.03 6.78 13.13
C ALA A 204 1.82 6.39 14.39
N ASP A 205 2.94 5.75 14.18
CA ASP A 205 3.82 5.32 15.26
C ASP A 205 4.66 6.48 15.83
N ARG A 206 5.51 6.17 16.83
CA ARG A 206 6.40 7.15 17.49
C ARG A 206 7.46 7.75 16.58
N GLY A 207 7.81 7.10 15.45
CA GLY A 207 8.78 7.59 14.47
C GLY A 207 8.32 8.90 13.82
N PHE A 208 7.02 9.05 13.66
CA PHE A 208 6.39 10.24 13.07
C PHE A 208 6.08 11.35 14.10
N CYS A 209 6.37 11.15 15.39
CA CYS A 209 6.07 12.12 16.45
C CYS A 209 7.03 13.34 16.42
N GLY A 210 7.21 13.99 15.26
CA GLY A 210 8.00 15.21 15.09
C GLY A 210 7.13 16.46 15.17
N TRP A 211 7.51 17.47 15.98
CA TRP A 211 6.73 18.72 16.13
C TRP A 211 6.41 19.38 14.78
N GLY A 212 7.41 19.45 13.88
CA GLY A 212 7.21 20.04 12.56
C GLY A 212 6.23 19.24 11.68
N PHE A 213 6.20 17.92 11.82
CA PHE A 213 5.26 17.08 11.10
C PHE A 213 3.84 17.21 11.67
N ILE A 214 3.70 17.21 13.00
CA ILE A 214 2.42 17.44 13.69
C ILE A 214 1.85 18.81 13.30
N ALA A 215 2.66 19.87 13.33
CA ALA A 215 2.22 21.20 12.92
C ALA A 215 1.77 21.26 11.46
N LEU A 216 2.41 20.49 10.59
CA LEU A 216 2.01 20.39 9.18
C LEU A 216 0.63 19.74 9.03
N LEU A 217 0.34 18.66 9.75
CA LEU A 217 -0.96 18.02 9.79
C LEU A 217 -2.05 18.93 10.39
N GLN A 218 -1.72 19.65 11.45
CA GLN A 218 -2.64 20.64 12.04
C GLN A 218 -2.99 21.78 11.07
N ARG A 219 -2.03 22.25 10.26
CA ARG A 219 -2.31 23.22 9.19
C ARG A 219 -3.29 22.68 8.14
N LYS A 220 -3.28 21.37 7.91
CA LYS A 220 -4.26 20.69 7.06
C LYS A 220 -5.60 20.47 7.78
N GLN A 221 -5.75 20.95 9.01
CA GLN A 221 -6.94 20.69 9.84
C GLN A 221 -7.21 19.20 10.06
N ALA A 222 -6.20 18.37 10.00
CA ALA A 222 -6.24 16.96 10.35
C ALA A 222 -5.83 16.77 11.81
N ASP A 223 -6.50 15.88 12.51
CA ASP A 223 -6.11 15.48 13.85
C ASP A 223 -5.10 14.34 13.79
N VAL A 224 -4.29 14.20 14.86
CA VAL A 224 -3.26 13.18 14.92
C VAL A 224 -3.40 12.33 16.17
N VAL A 225 -3.20 11.03 15.99
CA VAL A 225 -3.06 10.05 17.07
C VAL A 225 -1.70 9.38 16.90
N LEU A 226 -0.77 9.74 17.77
CA LEU A 226 0.62 9.30 17.69
C LEU A 226 1.07 8.71 19.01
N ARG A 227 1.81 7.62 18.93
CA ARG A 227 2.52 7.12 20.11
C ARG A 227 3.64 8.10 20.49
N LEU A 228 3.67 8.54 21.73
CA LEU A 228 4.71 9.47 22.19
C LEU A 228 6.08 8.77 22.21
N HIS A 229 7.11 9.46 21.72
CA HIS A 229 8.47 8.95 21.78
C HIS A 229 8.96 8.89 23.25
N GLN A 230 9.64 7.81 23.63
CA GLN A 230 10.09 7.55 25.02
C GLN A 230 10.90 8.67 25.66
N LEU A 231 11.69 9.41 24.86
CA LEU A 231 12.49 10.53 25.32
C LEU A 231 11.70 11.83 25.47
N ARG A 232 10.44 11.86 25.05
CA ARG A 232 9.58 13.03 25.14
C ARG A 232 8.68 12.88 26.35
N ARG A 233 9.03 13.55 27.44
CA ARG A 233 8.16 13.67 28.62
C ARG A 233 7.13 14.77 28.33
N PRO A 234 5.82 14.52 28.43
CA PRO A 234 4.83 15.61 28.43
C PRO A 234 5.17 16.54 29.61
N GLN A 235 5.51 17.78 29.30
CA GLN A 235 5.66 18.78 30.37
C GLN A 235 4.29 18.97 30.99
N ARG A 236 4.09 18.44 32.21
CA ARG A 236 2.89 18.71 33.01
C ARG A 236 2.74 20.20 33.14
N GLY A 237 1.73 20.81 32.53
CA GLY A 237 1.31 22.18 32.78
C GLY A 237 1.38 23.17 31.63
N ARG A 238 1.91 22.83 30.45
CA ARG A 238 2.01 23.77 29.31
C ARG A 238 1.63 23.21 27.93
N VAL A 239 0.68 22.28 27.86
CA VAL A 239 -0.01 22.01 26.62
C VAL A 239 -1.23 22.92 26.56
N THR A 240 -1.05 24.13 26.09
CA THR A 240 -2.19 24.96 25.66
C THR A 240 -2.70 24.41 24.35
N TRP A 241 -3.58 23.43 24.43
CA TRP A 241 -4.41 23.08 23.28
C TRP A 241 -5.23 24.32 22.94
N PRO A 242 -5.35 24.69 21.65
CA PRO A 242 -6.34 25.67 21.27
C PRO A 242 -7.67 25.21 21.85
N LYS A 243 -8.34 26.08 22.62
CA LYS A 243 -9.63 25.76 23.25
C LYS A 243 -10.55 25.18 22.16
N PRO A 244 -11.09 23.97 22.30
CA PRO A 244 -11.98 23.41 21.32
C PRO A 244 -13.14 24.38 21.11
N GLN A 245 -13.41 24.77 19.87
CA GLN A 245 -14.66 25.43 19.55
C GLN A 245 -15.79 24.55 20.08
N ARG A 246 -16.81 25.12 20.69
CA ARG A 246 -17.86 24.47 21.49
C ARG A 246 -18.59 23.25 20.88
N SER A 247 -18.31 22.87 19.66
CA SER A 247 -18.83 21.66 18.98
C SER A 247 -18.04 20.37 19.24
N ALA A 248 -16.87 20.41 19.92
CA ALA A 248 -15.97 19.26 20.08
C ALA A 248 -16.02 18.62 21.48
N LYS A 249 -17.18 18.59 22.14
CA LYS A 249 -17.33 17.90 23.44
C LYS A 249 -17.11 16.37 23.41
N SER A 250 -17.00 15.77 22.21
CA SER A 250 -16.81 14.32 22.08
C SER A 250 -15.34 13.87 22.02
N THR A 251 -14.41 14.79 21.67
CA THR A 251 -13.02 14.39 21.38
C THR A 251 -12.17 14.17 22.63
N SER A 252 -12.46 14.88 23.73
CA SER A 252 -11.71 14.70 24.99
C SER A 252 -11.97 13.36 25.69
N ARG A 253 -13.16 12.78 25.49
CA ARG A 253 -13.53 11.47 26.07
C ARG A 253 -12.85 10.30 25.37
N ALA A 254 -12.54 10.45 24.07
CA ALA A 254 -11.91 9.41 23.28
C ALA A 254 -10.40 9.28 23.56
N VAL A 255 -9.72 10.40 23.83
CA VAL A 255 -8.29 10.39 24.20
C VAL A 255 -8.07 9.73 25.56
N SER A 256 -8.96 9.96 26.54
CA SER A 256 -8.89 9.29 27.85
C SER A 256 -9.22 7.80 27.80
N ALA A 257 -10.05 7.36 26.83
CA ALA A 257 -10.38 5.95 26.64
C ALA A 257 -9.21 5.15 26.03
N ILE A 258 -8.35 5.81 25.23
CA ILE A 258 -7.16 5.18 24.65
C ILE A 258 -6.07 5.02 25.72
N ASP A 259 -5.89 6.00 26.61
CA ASP A 259 -4.93 5.88 27.72
C ASP A 259 -5.30 4.73 28.68
N SER A 260 -6.59 4.51 28.93
CA SER A 260 -7.05 3.40 29.78
C SER A 260 -6.94 2.03 29.08
N ALA A 261 -7.09 1.95 27.75
CA ALA A 261 -6.92 0.72 26.99
C ALA A 261 -5.43 0.32 26.80
N CYS A 262 -4.51 1.31 26.73
CA CYS A 262 -3.07 1.05 26.66
C CYS A 262 -2.44 0.67 28.02
N THR A 263 -3.11 0.93 29.14
CA THR A 263 -2.62 0.55 30.49
C THR A 263 -3.10 -0.85 30.88
N ALA A 264 -4.03 -1.45 30.12
CA ALA A 264 -4.62 -2.77 30.39
C ALA A 264 -4.07 -3.89 29.47
N MET A 265 -3.06 -3.64 28.61
CA MET A 265 -2.24 -4.58 27.89
C MET A 265 -0.76 -4.47 28.34
#